data_21bf7d8ecb2674e2290e2718e3e3cbcb
#
_entry.id   21bf7d8ecb2674e2290e2718e3e3cbcb
#
_cell.length_a   1.000
_cell.length_b   1.000
_cell.length_c   1.000
_cell.angle_alpha   90.00
_cell.angle_beta   90.00
_cell.angle_gamma   90.00
#
_symmetry.space_group_name_H-M   'P 1'
#
loop_
_entity.id
_entity.type
_entity.pdbx_description
1 polymer ?
#
loop_
_entity_poly.entity_id
_entity_poly.type
_entity_poly.pdbx_seq_one_letter_code
_entity_poly.pdbx_strand_id
1 'polypeptide(L)'
;MVDLYIRPGGAVVGEHWHPSMDERFTVFRGGVGFKLGGEERRAEPGSEIHVPAGVRHDWWNAGDEEALVRVEVRQRPALRR
;
A
#
# COMPACT_ATOMS: atom_id res chain seq x y z
N MET A 1 -7.78 10.36 0.05
CA MET A 1 -7.97 9.16 -0.79
C MET A 1 -7.51 9.44 -2.20
N VAL A 2 -6.71 8.56 -2.76
CA VAL A 2 -6.20 8.73 -4.11
C VAL A 2 -6.20 7.38 -4.84
N ASP A 3 -6.53 7.42 -6.14
CA ASP A 3 -6.48 6.24 -7.00
C ASP A 3 -5.25 6.36 -7.88
N LEU A 4 -4.42 5.33 -7.88
CA LEU A 4 -3.16 5.31 -8.60
C LEU A 4 -3.18 4.22 -9.67
N TYR A 5 -2.76 4.58 -10.87
CA TYR A 5 -2.55 3.65 -11.96
C TYR A 5 -1.05 3.39 -12.08
N ILE A 6 -0.66 2.13 -12.01
CA ILE A 6 0.74 1.76 -11.99
C ILE A 6 1.01 0.76 -13.09
N ARG A 7 1.93 1.10 -13.99
CA ARG A 7 2.30 0.21 -15.08
C ARG A 7 3.06 -1.01 -14.57
N PRO A 8 3.09 -2.10 -15.34
CA PRO A 8 3.85 -3.28 -14.94
C PRO A 8 5.31 -2.96 -14.62
N GLY A 9 5.81 -3.54 -13.57
CA GLY A 9 7.17 -3.29 -13.10
C GLY A 9 7.36 -1.97 -12.38
N GLY A 10 6.32 -1.13 -12.33
CA GLY A 10 6.40 0.15 -11.64
C GLY A 10 6.31 -0.02 -10.13
N ALA A 11 6.97 0.89 -9.44
CA ALA A 11 6.88 1.02 -8.00
C ALA A 11 6.55 2.46 -7.68
N VAL A 12 5.84 2.68 -6.57
CA VAL A 12 5.41 4.03 -6.22
C VAL A 12 6.54 4.75 -5.51
N VAL A 13 7.07 4.17 -4.48
CA VAL A 13 8.20 4.68 -3.70
C VAL A 13 8.98 3.50 -3.16
N GLY A 14 10.18 3.74 -2.69
CA GLY A 14 10.93 2.74 -1.96
C GLY A 14 10.35 2.53 -0.57
N GLU A 15 10.94 1.59 0.15
CA GLU A 15 10.50 1.26 1.51
C GLU A 15 10.49 2.51 2.39
N HIS A 16 9.37 2.74 3.08
CA HIS A 16 9.21 3.90 3.94
C HIS A 16 8.25 3.56 5.09
N TRP A 17 8.09 4.48 6.01
CA TRP A 17 7.13 4.33 7.09
C TRP A 17 6.64 5.69 7.57
N HIS A 18 5.45 5.66 8.17
CA HIS A 18 4.82 6.87 8.71
C HIS A 18 4.49 6.62 10.18
N PRO A 19 5.07 7.38 11.11
CA PRO A 19 4.89 7.07 12.53
C PRO A 19 3.48 7.32 13.06
N SER A 20 2.70 8.16 12.40
CA SER A 20 1.38 8.55 12.91
C SER A 20 0.24 8.35 11.93
N MET A 21 0.47 7.68 10.81
CA MET A 21 -0.57 7.49 9.80
C MET A 21 -0.77 6.01 9.49
N ASP A 22 -2.03 5.60 9.50
CA ASP A 22 -2.42 4.30 8.98
C ASP A 22 -2.74 4.46 7.50
N GLU A 23 -2.44 3.44 6.71
CA GLU A 23 -2.78 3.42 5.30
C GLU A 23 -3.60 2.18 4.97
N ARG A 24 -4.55 2.33 4.05
CA ARG A 24 -5.31 1.22 3.51
C ARG A 24 -5.19 1.25 2.01
N PHE A 25 -4.81 0.10 1.45
CA PHE A 25 -4.69 -0.07 0.01
C PHE A 25 -5.79 -1.03 -0.44
N THR A 26 -6.57 -0.61 -1.44
CA THR A 26 -7.59 -1.46 -2.04
C THR A 26 -7.20 -1.70 -3.48
N VAL A 27 -7.04 -2.96 -3.86
CA VAL A 27 -6.67 -3.32 -5.23
C VAL A 27 -7.93 -3.52 -6.05
N PHE A 28 -8.07 -2.73 -7.13
CA PHE A 28 -9.20 -2.87 -8.04
C PHE A 28 -8.84 -3.65 -9.29
N ARG A 29 -7.58 -3.58 -9.73
CA ARG A 29 -7.14 -4.24 -10.96
C ARG A 29 -5.67 -4.60 -10.82
N GLY A 30 -5.30 -5.74 -11.41
CA GLY A 30 -3.91 -6.16 -11.47
C GLY A 30 -3.44 -6.87 -10.21
N GLY A 31 -2.23 -7.39 -10.25
CA GLY A 31 -1.60 -8.02 -9.10
C GLY A 31 -0.60 -7.07 -8.48
N VAL A 32 -0.64 -6.93 -7.18
CA VAL A 32 0.19 -5.96 -6.47
C VAL A 32 1.00 -6.68 -5.41
N GLY A 33 2.30 -6.39 -5.37
CA GLY A 33 3.18 -6.90 -4.33
C GLY A 33 3.36 -5.86 -3.24
N PHE A 34 3.41 -6.33 -2.00
CA PHE A 34 3.65 -5.50 -0.83
C PHE A 34 4.76 -6.10 0.00
N LYS A 35 5.59 -5.24 0.57
CA LYS A 35 6.54 -5.66 1.57
C LYS A 35 6.20 -4.89 2.85
N LEU A 36 5.77 -5.63 3.88
CA LEU A 36 5.30 -5.05 5.13
C LEU A 36 6.16 -5.56 6.27
N GLY A 37 6.90 -4.66 6.91
CA GLY A 37 7.77 -5.05 8.01
C GLY A 37 8.76 -6.14 7.61
N GLY A 38 9.25 -6.13 6.37
CA GLY A 38 10.16 -7.14 5.86
C GLY A 38 9.51 -8.38 5.27
N GLU A 39 8.19 -8.51 5.38
CA GLU A 39 7.46 -9.68 4.87
C GLU A 39 6.76 -9.33 3.56
N GLU A 40 6.96 -10.18 2.55
CA GLU A 40 6.33 -9.97 1.24
C GLU A 40 4.95 -10.61 1.20
N ARG A 41 4.03 -9.90 0.58
CA ARG A 41 2.66 -10.36 0.35
C ARG A 41 2.22 -9.98 -1.04
N ARG A 42 1.24 -10.71 -1.56
CA ARG A 42 0.64 -10.39 -2.84
C ARG A 42 -0.85 -10.14 -2.66
N ALA A 43 -1.37 -9.11 -3.32
CA ALA A 43 -2.78 -8.77 -3.27
C ALA A 43 -3.35 -8.79 -4.67
N GLU A 44 -4.52 -9.42 -4.82
CA GLU A 44 -5.26 -9.52 -6.07
C GLU A 44 -6.47 -8.57 -6.03
N PRO A 45 -7.14 -8.36 -7.17
CA PRO A 45 -8.31 -7.49 -7.19
C PRO A 45 -9.35 -7.91 -6.16
N GLY A 46 -9.88 -6.93 -5.45
CA GLY A 46 -10.82 -7.14 -4.35
C GLY A 46 -10.16 -7.23 -2.98
N SER A 47 -8.83 -7.27 -2.94
CA SER A 47 -8.11 -7.36 -1.66
C SER A 47 -7.89 -5.99 -1.05
N GLU A 48 -7.81 -5.97 0.27
CA GLU A 48 -7.41 -4.78 1.02
C GLU A 48 -6.18 -5.11 1.85
N ILE A 49 -5.23 -4.18 1.87
CA ILE A 49 -4.05 -4.28 2.71
C ILE A 49 -4.05 -3.10 3.67
N HIS A 50 -3.99 -3.39 4.96
CA HIS A 50 -3.92 -2.36 5.98
C HIS A 50 -2.49 -2.26 6.49
N VAL A 51 -1.92 -1.07 6.43
CA VAL A 51 -0.58 -0.79 6.93
C VAL A 51 -0.71 0.09 8.17
N PRO A 52 -0.53 -0.46 9.37
CA PRO A 52 -0.60 0.34 10.59
C PRO A 52 0.51 1.39 10.64
N ALA A 53 0.28 2.43 11.42
CA ALA A 53 1.28 3.45 11.64
C ALA A 53 2.57 2.82 12.19
N GLY A 54 3.71 3.29 11.68
CA GLY A 54 5.02 2.83 12.12
C GLY A 54 5.55 1.59 11.42
N VAL A 55 4.76 0.98 10.55
CA VAL A 55 5.20 -0.23 9.84
C VAL A 55 5.89 0.19 8.54
N ARG A 56 7.11 -0.30 8.34
CA ARG A 56 7.82 -0.08 7.09
C ARG A 56 7.13 -0.82 5.97
N HIS A 57 6.96 -0.16 4.83
CA HIS A 57 6.27 -0.78 3.71
C HIS A 57 6.78 -0.25 2.38
N ASP A 58 6.53 -1.06 1.36
CA ASP A 58 6.87 -0.81 -0.02
C ASP A 58 5.85 -1.55 -0.86
N TRP A 59 5.54 -1.07 -2.07
CA TRP A 59 4.60 -1.77 -2.91
C TRP A 59 4.86 -1.46 -4.39
N TRP A 60 4.47 -2.41 -5.23
CA TRP A 60 4.77 -2.38 -6.66
C TRP A 60 3.74 -3.17 -7.44
N ASN A 61 3.71 -2.95 -8.75
CA ASN A 61 2.88 -3.76 -9.64
C ASN A 61 3.63 -5.07 -9.93
N ALA A 62 3.12 -6.17 -9.42
CA ALA A 62 3.71 -7.49 -9.58
C ALA A 62 3.10 -8.28 -10.73
N GLY A 63 2.15 -7.69 -11.45
CA GLY A 63 1.47 -8.35 -12.55
C GLY A 63 2.01 -7.90 -13.91
N ASP A 64 1.30 -8.31 -14.95
CA ASP A 64 1.68 -8.02 -16.33
C ASP A 64 0.73 -7.02 -17.00
N GLU A 65 -0.20 -6.45 -16.27
CA GLU A 65 -1.07 -5.40 -16.75
C GLU A 65 -1.06 -4.22 -15.78
N GLU A 66 -1.62 -3.10 -16.22
CA GLU A 66 -1.72 -1.92 -15.37
C GLU A 66 -2.53 -2.23 -14.12
N ALA A 67 -2.03 -1.82 -12.97
CA ALA A 67 -2.73 -1.99 -11.72
C ALA A 67 -3.46 -0.71 -11.36
N LEU A 68 -4.62 -0.85 -10.70
CA LEU A 68 -5.37 0.27 -10.16
C LEU A 68 -5.56 0.02 -8.68
N VAL A 69 -5.03 0.93 -7.87
CA VAL A 69 -5.02 0.80 -6.42
C VAL A 69 -5.50 2.10 -5.78
N ARG A 70 -6.43 1.97 -4.85
CA ARG A 70 -6.87 3.11 -4.04
C ARG A 70 -6.08 3.14 -2.74
N VAL A 71 -5.54 4.32 -2.44
CA VAL A 71 -4.79 4.54 -1.22
C VAL A 71 -5.57 5.49 -0.33
N GLU A 72 -5.85 5.07 0.88
CA GLU A 72 -6.50 5.89 1.89
C GLU A 72 -5.57 6.03 3.07
N VAL A 73 -5.41 7.27 3.53
CA VAL A 73 -4.52 7.57 4.65
C VAL A 73 -5.36 8.12 5.78
N ARG A 74 -5.08 7.64 6.99
CA ARG A 74 -5.79 8.09 8.18
C ARG A 74 -4.77 8.52 9.22
N GLN A 75 -4.84 9.79 9.62
CA GLN A 75 -4.00 10.32 10.68
C GLN A 75 -4.46 9.77 12.03
N ARG A 76 -3.53 9.22 12.79
CA ARG A 76 -3.82 8.79 14.14
C ARG A 76 -3.79 9.98 15.08
N PRO A 77 -4.76 10.08 16.01
CA PRO A 77 -4.69 11.12 17.01
C PRO A 77 -3.49 10.91 17.92
N ALA A 78 -2.89 12.00 18.37
CA ALA A 78 -1.83 11.93 19.34
C ALA A 78 -2.39 11.42 20.67
N LEU A 79 -1.62 10.61 21.38
CA LEU A 79 -2.00 10.17 22.70
C LEU A 79 -1.86 11.33 23.68
N ARG A 80 -2.84 11.42 24.54
CA ARG A 80 -2.83 12.44 25.59
C ARG A 80 -2.58 11.80 26.94
N ARG A 81 -1.95 12.57 27.77
CA ARG A 81 -1.63 12.12 29.12
C ARG A 81 -2.24 13.02 30.14
#